data_3ebe7e60f9ab7de729863843f6275586
#
_entry.id   3ebe7e60f9ab7de729863843f6275586
#
_cell.length_a   1.000
_cell.length_b   1.000
_cell.length_c   1.000
_cell.angle_alpha   90.00
_cell.angle_beta   90.00
_cell.angle_gamma   90.00
#
_symmetry.space_group_name_H-M   'P 1'
#
loop_
_entity.id
_entity.type
_entity.pdbx_description
1 polymer ?
#
loop_
_entity_poly.entity_id
_entity_poly.type
_entity_poly.pdbx_seq_one_letter_code
_entity_poly.pdbx_strand_id
1 'polypeptide(L)'
;MEHRTYPEFSTHYPLLLTTFMKRPVSLYPDQIGVVYRNHVTGEYARFTWRQWYRRTAQLAHVLEKKFGVKAGTPGQPGDRIGTMALNTHRHLELYYAVPCIGATLHPINVRLSHEHVIYTINHAQDKVVFVDDTVMPLLESIYDQIKDTVQVFVYMSDRPGLPQTRIPNLVSYESLLAEQPDDYDWPYLHEDTNATLCYTTGTTGQPKGATFTHRQLYLMTLHIMAMPSVINTPEYDADGGAGMRLGENAVPMLNTPMFHIHGWGAPFFTVFSAQKIVLPGAFTVQGFCELVEREKVTAVGIVPTVAAMLLEYPDFDQYDLSSLVRIGVGGGALPLGLKTKLEKMMPNFRVSSGYGMTETAPSTIASFVKKHMVGWSKEQIDEVMVKTGLPLPGLEVEVVDENGKPVPHDDQTVGEIVIRGPWVTEQYFKEPQRTAEVWYDGWFHTGDIAKIDAEGYIVIADRLKDVIRSGAEMVPTVLLENLISMADFVLEAMVVGVPDPVWGEKPMALITLRPGYDGNEEDVIDFLMKHGVECGKITKWMLPKLVAITKDLPKTSVGKYNKKFVRENLQKFLAMAKDVSQHHV
;
A
#
# COMPACT_ATOMS: atom_id res chain seq x y z
N MET A 1 42.80 6.98 7.92
CA MET A 1 41.51 6.40 8.40
C MET A 1 41.82 5.81 9.78
N GLU A 2 41.32 6.42 10.84
CA GLU A 2 41.36 5.81 12.15
C GLU A 2 40.46 4.55 12.10
N HIS A 3 41.05 3.39 12.40
CA HIS A 3 40.28 2.16 12.55
C HIS A 3 39.34 2.34 13.72
N ARG A 4 38.05 2.60 13.46
CA ARG A 4 37.01 2.52 14.48
C ARG A 4 36.93 1.08 14.95
N THR A 5 37.38 0.81 16.17
CA THR A 5 37.11 -0.45 16.86
C THR A 5 35.66 -0.43 17.33
N TYR A 6 34.88 -1.42 16.93
CA TYR A 6 33.51 -1.62 17.40
C TYR A 6 33.47 -2.82 18.36
N PRO A 7 33.94 -2.67 19.60
CA PRO A 7 34.04 -3.80 20.52
C PRO A 7 32.66 -4.40 20.86
N GLU A 8 31.61 -3.58 20.79
CA GLU A 8 30.23 -4.02 21.08
C GLU A 8 29.63 -4.86 19.95
N PHE A 9 30.12 -4.72 18.73
CA PHE A 9 29.59 -5.39 17.53
C PHE A 9 30.53 -6.43 16.93
N SER A 10 31.58 -6.81 17.63
CA SER A 10 32.55 -7.80 17.12
C SER A 10 31.91 -9.17 16.84
N THR A 11 30.80 -9.49 17.51
CA THR A 11 30.05 -10.75 17.37
C THR A 11 28.64 -10.57 16.78
N HIS A 12 28.12 -9.35 16.75
CA HIS A 12 26.77 -9.03 16.26
C HIS A 12 26.83 -7.86 15.30
N TYR A 13 26.73 -8.15 14.00
CA TYR A 13 26.60 -7.10 12.99
C TYR A 13 25.14 -6.61 12.97
N PRO A 14 24.87 -5.31 13.23
CA PRO A 14 23.52 -4.81 13.33
C PRO A 14 22.81 -4.73 11.97
N LEU A 15 21.54 -5.05 11.93
CA LEU A 15 20.69 -5.01 10.76
C LEU A 15 20.25 -3.56 10.46
N LEU A 16 21.09 -2.79 9.77
CA LEU A 16 20.89 -1.37 9.52
C LEU A 16 20.57 -1.07 8.06
N LEU A 17 19.64 -0.15 7.82
CA LEU A 17 19.29 0.34 6.47
C LEU A 17 20.49 1.01 5.75
N THR A 18 21.50 1.44 6.49
CA THR A 18 22.74 1.99 5.94
C THR A 18 23.43 1.02 4.96
N THR A 19 23.31 -0.29 5.20
CA THR A 19 23.90 -1.31 4.31
C THR A 19 23.19 -1.34 2.96
N PHE A 20 21.89 -1.03 2.93
CA PHE A 20 21.11 -1.02 1.69
C PHE A 20 21.63 0.03 0.72
N MET A 21 21.80 1.28 1.19
CA MET A 21 22.26 2.36 0.32
C MET A 21 23.73 2.24 -0.06
N LYS A 22 24.57 1.63 0.77
CA LYS A 22 25.99 1.41 0.45
C LYS A 22 26.18 0.38 -0.66
N ARG A 23 25.31 -0.62 -0.74
CA ARG A 23 25.42 -1.70 -1.72
C ARG A 23 25.40 -1.21 -3.19
N PRO A 24 24.36 -0.49 -3.67
CA PRO A 24 24.33 -0.02 -5.06
C PRO A 24 25.50 0.93 -5.39
N VAL A 25 25.90 1.76 -4.45
CA VAL A 25 27.03 2.69 -4.65
C VAL A 25 28.36 1.95 -4.78
N SER A 26 28.55 0.85 -4.06
CA SER A 26 29.77 0.06 -4.14
C SER A 26 29.87 -0.77 -5.42
N LEU A 27 28.73 -1.28 -5.90
CA LEU A 27 28.70 -2.20 -7.04
C LEU A 27 28.38 -1.52 -8.37
N TYR A 28 27.50 -0.50 -8.36
CA TYR A 28 26.95 0.11 -9.57
C TYR A 28 26.92 1.65 -9.50
N PRO A 29 28.01 2.32 -9.06
CA PRO A 29 28.00 3.75 -8.71
C PRO A 29 27.51 4.66 -9.85
N ASP A 30 27.85 4.31 -11.09
CA ASP A 30 27.60 5.16 -12.26
C ASP A 30 26.39 4.70 -13.09
N GLN A 31 25.68 3.63 -12.66
CA GLN A 31 24.41 3.23 -13.25
C GLN A 31 23.28 4.16 -12.77
N ILE A 32 22.31 4.40 -13.68
CA ILE A 32 21.08 5.11 -13.32
C ILE A 32 20.28 4.27 -12.34
N GLY A 33 20.18 4.74 -11.10
CA GLY A 33 19.44 4.08 -10.02
C GLY A 33 18.06 4.67 -9.79
N VAL A 34 17.90 5.98 -10.00
CA VAL A 34 16.66 6.68 -9.73
C VAL A 34 16.23 7.51 -10.93
N VAL A 35 15.00 7.30 -11.38
CA VAL A 35 14.35 8.11 -12.40
C VAL A 35 13.13 8.76 -11.78
N TYR A 36 12.98 10.05 -11.96
CA TYR A 36 11.87 10.84 -11.47
C TYR A 36 11.23 11.63 -12.60
N ARG A 37 9.90 11.56 -12.72
CA ARG A 37 9.14 12.43 -13.63
C ARG A 37 8.76 13.70 -12.89
N ASN A 38 9.32 14.82 -13.33
CA ASN A 38 8.94 16.13 -12.85
C ASN A 38 7.49 16.43 -13.25
N HIS A 39 6.61 16.57 -12.26
CA HIS A 39 5.18 16.80 -12.51
C HIS A 39 4.87 18.24 -12.98
N VAL A 40 5.83 19.17 -12.84
CA VAL A 40 5.68 20.57 -13.28
C VAL A 40 6.04 20.74 -14.75
N THR A 41 7.20 20.20 -15.16
CA THR A 41 7.74 20.35 -16.52
C THR A 41 7.46 19.15 -17.43
N GLY A 42 7.11 18.01 -16.84
CA GLY A 42 7.02 16.72 -17.56
C GLY A 42 8.38 16.12 -17.93
N GLU A 43 9.48 16.80 -17.60
CA GLU A 43 10.84 16.31 -17.84
C GLU A 43 11.22 15.17 -16.90
N TYR A 44 12.28 14.45 -17.26
CA TYR A 44 12.77 13.31 -16.50
C TYR A 44 14.15 13.57 -15.93
N ALA A 45 14.24 13.66 -14.62
CA ALA A 45 15.51 13.67 -13.91
C ALA A 45 16.01 12.25 -13.70
N ARG A 46 17.31 12.04 -13.89
CA ARG A 46 17.99 10.76 -13.73
C ARG A 46 19.18 10.94 -12.81
N PHE A 47 19.26 10.08 -11.81
CA PHE A 47 20.36 10.08 -10.87
C PHE A 47 21.07 8.73 -10.92
N THR A 48 22.40 8.75 -11.02
CA THR A 48 23.20 7.57 -10.75
C THR A 48 23.13 7.23 -9.26
N TRP A 49 23.47 5.99 -8.90
CA TRP A 49 23.51 5.61 -7.48
C TRP A 49 24.47 6.49 -6.68
N ARG A 50 25.61 6.87 -7.26
CA ARG A 50 26.57 7.82 -6.68
C ARG A 50 25.96 9.19 -6.44
N GLN A 51 25.25 9.74 -7.40
CA GLN A 51 24.60 11.06 -7.28
C GLN A 51 23.51 11.04 -6.20
N TRP A 52 22.65 10.02 -6.21
CA TRP A 52 21.61 9.86 -5.18
C TRP A 52 22.21 9.72 -3.78
N TYR A 53 23.26 8.92 -3.60
CA TYR A 53 23.94 8.74 -2.32
C TYR A 53 24.57 10.05 -1.80
N ARG A 54 25.25 10.80 -2.68
CA ARG A 54 25.85 12.09 -2.31
C ARG A 54 24.81 13.07 -1.81
N ARG A 55 23.66 13.18 -2.47
CA ARG A 55 22.55 14.01 -2.03
C ARG A 55 21.99 13.54 -0.69
N THR A 56 21.88 12.23 -0.48
CA THR A 56 21.46 11.63 0.80
C THR A 56 22.45 11.96 1.93
N ALA A 57 23.75 11.95 1.64
CA ALA A 57 24.80 12.35 2.58
C ALA A 57 24.74 13.84 2.94
N GLN A 58 24.55 14.70 1.93
CA GLN A 58 24.34 16.14 2.15
C GLN A 58 23.10 16.41 3.05
N LEU A 59 22.00 15.67 2.81
CA LEU A 59 20.81 15.77 3.64
C LEU A 59 21.07 15.34 5.09
N ALA A 60 21.86 14.30 5.31
CA ALA A 60 22.25 13.89 6.66
C ALA A 60 22.98 14.99 7.42
N HIS A 61 23.92 15.70 6.76
CA HIS A 61 24.56 16.88 7.35
C HIS A 61 23.59 18.00 7.69
N VAL A 62 22.62 18.29 6.82
CA VAL A 62 21.58 19.31 7.09
C VAL A 62 20.81 18.93 8.35
N LEU A 63 20.33 17.70 8.42
CA LEU A 63 19.53 17.21 9.55
C LEU A 63 20.30 17.30 10.88
N GLU A 64 21.53 16.79 10.90
CA GLU A 64 22.34 16.75 12.13
C GLU A 64 22.90 18.13 12.52
N LYS A 65 23.62 18.80 11.58
CA LYS A 65 24.38 20.00 11.91
C LYS A 65 23.56 21.29 11.87
N LYS A 66 22.63 21.41 10.92
CA LYS A 66 21.85 22.63 10.75
C LYS A 66 20.56 22.62 11.57
N PHE A 67 19.88 21.46 11.65
CA PHE A 67 18.61 21.35 12.39
C PHE A 67 18.77 20.68 13.76
N GLY A 68 19.96 20.19 14.10
CA GLY A 68 20.25 19.58 15.40
C GLY A 68 19.36 18.38 15.70
N VAL A 69 19.07 17.57 14.66
CA VAL A 69 18.27 16.36 14.80
C VAL A 69 18.99 15.34 15.67
N LYS A 70 18.28 14.74 16.62
CA LYS A 70 18.81 13.79 17.59
C LYS A 70 18.43 12.37 17.25
N ALA A 71 19.43 11.49 17.32
CA ALA A 71 19.23 10.05 17.21
C ALA A 71 18.46 9.49 18.42
N GLY A 72 17.69 8.43 18.18
CA GLY A 72 17.04 7.62 19.20
C GLY A 72 17.93 6.48 19.69
N THR A 73 17.39 5.74 20.63
CA THR A 73 17.94 4.48 21.16
C THR A 73 16.82 3.44 21.23
N PRO A 74 17.11 2.16 21.45
CA PRO A 74 16.07 1.15 21.64
C PRO A 74 15.01 1.59 22.67
N GLY A 75 13.74 1.55 22.29
CA GLY A 75 12.62 1.99 23.11
C GLY A 75 12.42 3.50 23.26
N GLN A 76 13.35 4.32 22.76
CA GLN A 76 13.25 5.79 22.77
C GLN A 76 13.46 6.32 21.35
N PRO A 77 12.39 6.68 20.63
CA PRO A 77 12.50 7.18 19.26
C PRO A 77 13.30 8.50 19.25
N GLY A 78 14.14 8.66 18.20
CA GLY A 78 14.81 9.91 17.91
C GLY A 78 13.83 11.02 17.53
N ASP A 79 14.34 12.19 17.15
CA ASP A 79 13.50 13.25 16.60
C ASP A 79 12.72 12.73 15.40
N ARG A 80 11.44 13.13 15.27
CA ARG A 80 10.58 12.77 14.13
C ARG A 80 10.71 13.82 13.06
N ILE A 81 10.85 13.34 11.83
CA ILE A 81 10.99 14.16 10.64
C ILE A 81 9.81 13.87 9.73
N GLY A 82 8.89 14.81 9.63
CA GLY A 82 7.69 14.70 8.82
C GLY A 82 7.98 14.94 7.33
N THR A 83 7.32 14.20 6.45
CA THR A 83 7.37 14.42 5.01
C THR A 83 5.98 14.52 4.42
N MET A 84 5.62 15.68 3.88
CA MET A 84 4.41 15.94 3.10
C MET A 84 4.80 15.86 1.61
N ALA A 85 5.00 14.65 1.10
CA ALA A 85 5.64 14.45 -0.20
C ALA A 85 4.97 13.38 -1.06
N LEU A 86 5.07 13.58 -2.37
CA LEU A 86 4.74 12.57 -3.38
C LEU A 86 5.92 11.59 -3.59
N ASN A 87 5.80 10.68 -4.56
CA ASN A 87 6.86 9.73 -4.89
C ASN A 87 7.94 10.41 -5.75
N THR A 88 8.85 11.10 -5.09
CA THR A 88 9.95 11.85 -5.70
C THR A 88 11.31 11.34 -5.21
N HIS A 89 12.39 11.71 -5.92
CA HIS A 89 13.75 11.36 -5.49
C HIS A 89 14.11 11.98 -4.13
N ARG A 90 13.60 13.18 -3.80
CA ARG A 90 13.81 13.84 -2.50
C ARG A 90 13.16 13.07 -1.36
N HIS A 91 11.96 12.55 -1.60
CA HIS A 91 11.30 11.68 -0.63
C HIS A 91 12.09 10.38 -0.42
N LEU A 92 12.65 9.79 -1.49
CA LEU A 92 13.52 8.62 -1.38
C LEU A 92 14.83 8.94 -0.64
N GLU A 93 15.42 10.13 -0.83
CA GLU A 93 16.59 10.60 -0.07
C GLU A 93 16.28 10.68 1.43
N LEU A 94 15.08 11.20 1.80
CA LEU A 94 14.61 11.24 3.19
C LEU A 94 14.40 9.86 3.81
N TYR A 95 13.96 8.87 3.03
CA TYR A 95 13.79 7.48 3.49
C TYR A 95 15.09 6.82 3.96
N TYR A 96 16.21 7.38 3.57
CA TYR A 96 17.53 6.90 3.99
C TYR A 96 18.25 7.87 4.92
N ALA A 97 18.30 9.16 4.59
CA ALA A 97 19.01 10.12 5.43
C ALA A 97 18.47 10.14 6.87
N VAL A 98 17.15 10.16 7.05
CA VAL A 98 16.54 10.27 8.37
C VAL A 98 16.79 9.04 9.24
N PRO A 99 16.43 7.81 8.82
CA PRO A 99 16.69 6.62 9.65
C PRO A 99 18.17 6.38 9.87
N CYS A 100 19.01 6.57 8.84
CA CYS A 100 20.43 6.22 8.92
C CYS A 100 21.24 7.14 9.84
N ILE A 101 20.71 8.31 10.26
CA ILE A 101 21.28 9.11 11.37
C ILE A 101 20.65 8.78 12.72
N GLY A 102 19.72 7.82 12.80
CA GLY A 102 19.02 7.39 14.01
C GLY A 102 17.75 8.20 14.34
N ALA A 103 17.28 9.07 13.45
CA ALA A 103 16.01 9.76 13.59
C ALA A 103 14.85 8.91 13.03
N THR A 104 13.61 9.32 13.31
CA THR A 104 12.42 8.58 12.87
C THR A 104 11.72 9.32 11.74
N LEU A 105 11.63 8.71 10.55
CA LEU A 105 10.89 9.25 9.43
C LEU A 105 9.38 9.09 9.65
N HIS A 106 8.63 10.18 9.53
CA HIS A 106 7.17 10.17 9.52
C HIS A 106 6.64 10.57 8.14
N PRO A 107 6.34 9.61 7.24
CA PRO A 107 5.71 9.92 5.95
C PRO A 107 4.23 10.25 6.18
N ILE A 108 3.90 11.53 6.08
CA ILE A 108 2.56 12.06 6.37
C ILE A 108 1.64 11.80 5.19
N ASN A 109 0.50 11.15 5.44
CA ASN A 109 -0.50 10.94 4.41
C ASN A 109 -1.25 12.25 4.10
N VAL A 110 -0.80 12.95 3.07
CA VAL A 110 -1.31 14.24 2.61
C VAL A 110 -2.72 14.20 2.01
N ARG A 111 -3.31 13.01 1.88
CA ARG A 111 -4.69 12.82 1.40
C ARG A 111 -5.70 12.62 2.52
N LEU A 112 -5.27 12.68 3.76
CA LEU A 112 -6.18 12.70 4.92
C LEU A 112 -6.93 14.03 5.02
N SER A 113 -7.97 14.08 5.86
CA SER A 113 -8.58 15.36 6.24
C SER A 113 -7.56 16.26 6.93
N HIS A 114 -7.73 17.56 6.84
CA HIS A 114 -6.85 18.53 7.50
C HIS A 114 -6.72 18.24 9.00
N GLU A 115 -7.83 17.92 9.67
CA GLU A 115 -7.85 17.53 11.09
C GLU A 115 -6.91 16.36 11.38
N HIS A 116 -6.97 15.29 10.57
CA HIS A 116 -6.11 14.14 10.75
C HIS A 116 -4.63 14.42 10.43
N VAL A 117 -4.35 15.25 9.42
CA VAL A 117 -2.97 15.67 9.13
C VAL A 117 -2.41 16.47 10.31
N ILE A 118 -3.16 17.44 10.83
CA ILE A 118 -2.79 18.22 12.02
C ILE A 118 -2.55 17.29 13.22
N TYR A 119 -3.47 16.35 13.45
CA TYR A 119 -3.33 15.38 14.53
C TYR A 119 -2.05 14.57 14.41
N THR A 120 -1.75 13.99 13.23
CA THR A 120 -0.56 13.13 13.07
C THR A 120 0.73 13.89 13.29
N ILE A 121 0.85 15.13 12.78
CA ILE A 121 2.02 15.99 12.98
C ILE A 121 2.22 16.31 14.47
N ASN A 122 1.16 16.75 15.15
CA ASN A 122 1.23 17.12 16.56
C ASN A 122 1.44 15.92 17.48
N HIS A 123 0.80 14.79 17.21
CA HIS A 123 0.96 13.55 17.98
C HIS A 123 2.36 12.96 17.81
N ALA A 124 2.88 12.94 16.57
CA ALA A 124 4.26 12.55 16.29
C ALA A 124 5.26 13.53 16.92
N GLN A 125 4.89 14.80 17.11
CA GLN A 125 5.80 15.88 17.49
C GLN A 125 6.92 16.04 16.45
N ASP A 126 6.53 16.21 15.19
CA ASP A 126 7.47 16.39 14.08
C ASP A 126 8.30 17.65 14.29
N LYS A 127 9.62 17.49 14.37
CA LYS A 127 10.56 18.61 14.58
C LYS A 127 10.79 19.41 13.31
N VAL A 128 10.90 18.73 12.19
CA VAL A 128 11.08 19.30 10.85
C VAL A 128 10.05 18.68 9.92
N VAL A 129 9.45 19.49 9.05
CA VAL A 129 8.54 18.99 8.01
C VAL A 129 9.07 19.40 6.63
N PHE A 130 9.31 18.39 5.79
CA PHE A 130 9.65 18.55 4.39
C PHE A 130 8.37 18.52 3.56
N VAL A 131 8.21 19.45 2.63
CA VAL A 131 6.97 19.59 1.86
C VAL A 131 7.25 19.76 0.37
N ASP A 132 6.61 18.91 -0.46
CA ASP A 132 6.61 19.09 -1.92
C ASP A 132 5.79 20.32 -2.32
N ASP A 133 6.16 20.96 -3.42
CA ASP A 133 5.52 22.16 -3.95
C ASP A 133 4.01 21.98 -4.21
N THR A 134 3.60 20.81 -4.70
CA THR A 134 2.18 20.49 -4.93
C THR A 134 1.36 20.37 -3.64
N VAL A 135 2.03 20.18 -2.50
CA VAL A 135 1.40 20.00 -1.18
C VAL A 135 1.44 21.31 -0.36
N MET A 136 2.10 22.34 -0.84
CA MET A 136 2.16 23.65 -0.16
C MET A 136 0.78 24.23 0.19
N PRO A 137 -0.26 24.17 -0.65
CA PRO A 137 -1.58 24.67 -0.27
C PRO A 137 -2.17 23.98 0.97
N LEU A 138 -1.92 22.66 1.13
CA LEU A 138 -2.33 21.95 2.34
C LEU A 138 -1.54 22.46 3.56
N LEU A 139 -0.21 22.58 3.45
CA LEU A 139 0.61 23.10 4.54
C LEU A 139 0.15 24.50 4.97
N GLU A 140 -0.10 25.40 4.02
CA GLU A 140 -0.58 26.76 4.32
C GLU A 140 -1.93 26.76 5.05
N SER A 141 -2.83 25.84 4.69
CA SER A 141 -4.15 25.75 5.31
C SER A 141 -4.12 25.29 6.77
N ILE A 142 -3.10 24.49 7.16
CA ILE A 142 -2.97 23.90 8.50
C ILE A 142 -1.85 24.54 9.35
N TYR A 143 -1.08 25.47 8.80
CA TYR A 143 0.13 26.04 9.41
C TYR A 143 -0.10 26.53 10.84
N ASP A 144 -1.18 27.28 11.08
CA ASP A 144 -1.44 27.87 12.41
C ASP A 144 -1.66 26.83 13.51
N GLN A 145 -2.08 25.61 13.14
CA GLN A 145 -2.33 24.50 14.09
C GLN A 145 -1.11 23.62 14.35
N ILE A 146 -0.02 23.77 13.57
CA ILE A 146 1.19 22.94 13.69
C ILE A 146 2.48 23.75 13.95
N LYS A 147 2.43 25.08 13.83
CA LYS A 147 3.61 25.97 13.96
C LYS A 147 4.30 25.91 15.31
N ASP A 148 3.58 25.56 16.37
CA ASP A 148 4.14 25.42 17.73
C ASP A 148 4.84 24.08 17.93
N THR A 149 4.53 23.08 17.10
CA THR A 149 5.16 21.77 17.09
C THR A 149 6.38 21.71 16.18
N VAL A 150 6.24 22.23 14.94
CA VAL A 150 7.26 22.12 13.90
C VAL A 150 8.21 23.32 13.95
N GLN A 151 9.51 23.06 14.12
CA GLN A 151 10.53 24.10 14.23
C GLN A 151 10.99 24.63 12.86
N VAL A 152 11.01 23.78 11.82
CA VAL A 152 11.51 24.12 10.49
C VAL A 152 10.63 23.50 9.42
N PHE A 153 10.32 24.29 8.38
CA PHE A 153 9.67 23.83 7.17
C PHE A 153 10.65 23.88 6.00
N VAL A 154 10.78 22.78 5.25
CA VAL A 154 11.70 22.65 4.11
C VAL A 154 10.92 22.43 2.82
N TYR A 155 11.07 23.35 1.89
CA TYR A 155 10.40 23.33 0.60
C TYR A 155 11.18 22.47 -0.40
N MET A 156 10.54 21.47 -0.96
CA MET A 156 11.06 20.57 -1.98
C MET A 156 10.40 20.88 -3.32
N SER A 157 11.15 21.36 -4.29
CA SER A 157 10.61 21.72 -5.59
C SER A 157 11.69 21.64 -6.68
N ASP A 158 11.22 21.41 -7.91
CA ASP A 158 12.02 21.56 -9.12
C ASP A 158 11.97 22.99 -9.68
N ARG A 159 11.13 23.85 -9.09
CA ARG A 159 11.06 25.27 -9.43
C ARG A 159 12.18 26.02 -8.74
N PRO A 160 12.81 27.00 -9.40
CA PRO A 160 13.83 27.83 -8.76
C PRO A 160 13.21 28.71 -7.67
N GLY A 161 13.92 28.83 -6.55
CA GLY A 161 13.55 29.74 -5.45
C GLY A 161 12.47 29.21 -4.52
N LEU A 162 11.99 30.10 -3.66
CA LEU A 162 10.91 29.81 -2.73
C LEU A 162 9.57 30.35 -3.27
N PRO A 163 8.44 29.73 -2.96
CA PRO A 163 7.13 30.23 -3.32
C PRO A 163 6.80 31.49 -2.51
N GLN A 164 5.88 32.32 -3.01
CA GLN A 164 5.24 33.31 -2.17
C GLN A 164 4.35 32.60 -1.14
N THR A 165 4.63 32.79 0.15
CA THR A 165 3.90 32.11 1.23
C THR A 165 3.91 32.97 2.49
N ARG A 166 2.89 32.73 3.36
CA ARG A 166 2.83 33.34 4.70
C ARG A 166 3.66 32.58 5.75
N ILE A 167 4.24 31.42 5.38
CA ILE A 167 5.03 30.60 6.31
C ILE A 167 6.41 31.26 6.50
N PRO A 168 6.72 31.73 7.71
CA PRO A 168 8.02 32.37 7.97
C PRO A 168 9.11 31.29 7.96
N ASN A 169 10.32 31.70 7.57
CA ASN A 169 11.52 30.85 7.62
C ASN A 169 11.40 29.52 6.85
N LEU A 170 10.59 29.48 5.77
CA LEU A 170 10.61 28.38 4.83
C LEU A 170 11.98 28.34 4.13
N VAL A 171 12.63 27.19 4.09
CA VAL A 171 13.97 27.03 3.50
C VAL A 171 13.93 26.08 2.30
N SER A 172 14.78 26.34 1.30
CA SER A 172 14.84 25.51 0.09
C SER A 172 15.69 24.26 0.32
N TYR A 173 15.14 23.09 -0.03
CA TYR A 173 15.84 21.81 0.03
C TYR A 173 17.15 21.83 -0.77
N GLU A 174 17.09 22.23 -2.04
CA GLU A 174 18.26 22.25 -2.91
C GLU A 174 19.35 23.21 -2.43
N SER A 175 18.96 24.38 -1.92
CA SER A 175 19.93 25.33 -1.35
C SER A 175 20.60 24.80 -0.09
N LEU A 176 19.85 24.06 0.75
CA LEU A 176 20.41 23.44 1.94
C LEU A 176 21.46 22.39 1.59
N LEU A 177 21.17 21.53 0.61
CA LEU A 177 22.09 20.48 0.19
C LEU A 177 23.38 21.05 -0.45
N ALA A 178 23.24 22.06 -1.30
CA ALA A 178 24.37 22.66 -2.01
C ALA A 178 25.48 23.21 -1.09
N GLU A 179 25.14 23.52 0.17
CA GLU A 179 26.07 24.03 1.17
C GLU A 179 26.81 22.93 1.93
N GLN A 180 26.49 21.62 1.71
CA GLN A 180 26.99 20.53 2.52
C GLN A 180 28.01 19.65 1.76
N PRO A 181 28.94 19.01 2.49
CA PRO A 181 29.77 17.95 1.93
C PRO A 181 28.93 16.80 1.39
N ASP A 182 29.40 16.15 0.34
CA ASP A 182 28.71 15.07 -0.36
C ASP A 182 29.09 13.65 0.11
N ASP A 183 29.82 13.58 1.22
CA ASP A 183 30.15 12.38 1.98
C ASP A 183 29.66 12.52 3.42
N TYR A 184 29.34 11.41 4.07
CA TYR A 184 28.87 11.41 5.46
C TYR A 184 29.34 10.16 6.20
N ASP A 185 29.81 10.33 7.43
CA ASP A 185 30.23 9.23 8.28
C ASP A 185 29.03 8.68 9.07
N TRP A 186 28.34 7.71 8.47
CA TRP A 186 27.12 7.15 9.03
C TRP A 186 27.34 6.50 10.37
N PRO A 187 26.58 6.85 11.40
CA PRO A 187 26.72 6.28 12.73
C PRO A 187 26.38 4.80 12.75
N TYR A 188 27.02 4.08 13.66
CA TYR A 188 26.59 2.73 14.03
C TYR A 188 25.47 2.82 15.06
N LEU A 189 24.28 2.46 14.64
CA LEU A 189 23.08 2.46 15.45
C LEU A 189 22.82 1.06 16.01
N HIS A 190 22.00 0.98 17.06
CA HIS A 190 21.40 -0.28 17.44
C HIS A 190 20.29 -0.64 16.45
N GLU A 191 20.15 -1.91 16.07
CA GLU A 191 19.18 -2.34 15.07
C GLU A 191 17.71 -2.15 15.51
N ASP A 192 17.46 -2.08 16.82
CA ASP A 192 16.13 -1.78 17.37
C ASP A 192 15.86 -0.26 17.53
N THR A 193 16.74 0.60 17.00
CA THR A 193 16.44 2.02 16.88
C THR A 193 15.28 2.22 15.91
N ASN A 194 14.27 3.04 16.28
CA ASN A 194 13.14 3.34 15.42
C ASN A 194 13.61 4.05 14.13
N ALA A 195 13.19 3.52 13.00
CA ALA A 195 13.50 4.04 11.67
C ALA A 195 12.34 4.85 11.07
N THR A 196 11.11 4.35 11.25
CA THR A 196 9.92 4.99 10.67
C THR A 196 8.72 4.96 11.62
N LEU A 197 7.77 5.90 11.40
CA LEU A 197 6.48 6.00 12.06
C LEU A 197 5.40 6.23 11.01
N CYS A 198 4.54 5.24 10.75
CA CYS A 198 3.47 5.32 9.76
C CYS A 198 2.11 5.34 10.43
N TYR A 199 1.28 6.34 10.10
CA TYR A 199 -0.09 6.40 10.62
C TYR A 199 -1.08 5.64 9.75
N THR A 200 -1.93 4.83 10.42
CA THR A 200 -3.04 4.14 9.75
C THR A 200 -4.22 5.10 9.59
N THR A 201 -5.01 4.88 8.55
CA THR A 201 -6.26 5.61 8.32
C THR A 201 -7.43 4.97 9.06
N GLY A 202 -7.23 4.54 10.33
CA GLY A 202 -8.23 3.80 11.09
C GLY A 202 -9.67 4.23 10.76
N THR A 203 -10.53 3.26 10.53
CA THR A 203 -11.92 3.51 10.09
C THR A 203 -12.81 4.08 11.20
N THR A 204 -12.28 4.13 12.43
CA THR A 204 -12.98 4.69 13.60
C THR A 204 -11.97 5.46 14.46
N GLY A 205 -12.19 6.79 14.59
CA GLY A 205 -11.38 7.64 15.45
C GLY A 205 -10.10 8.20 14.81
N GLN A 206 -9.19 8.67 15.66
CA GLN A 206 -7.91 9.26 15.23
C GLN A 206 -6.96 8.22 14.63
N PRO A 207 -6.13 8.60 13.65
CA PRO A 207 -5.09 7.72 13.08
C PRO A 207 -4.16 7.16 14.15
N LYS A 208 -3.75 5.90 14.02
CA LYS A 208 -2.82 5.21 14.92
C LYS A 208 -1.43 5.13 14.29
N GLY A 209 -0.40 5.45 15.04
CA GLY A 209 0.99 5.42 14.56
C GLY A 209 1.66 4.08 14.80
N ALA A 210 2.02 3.33 13.76
CA ALA A 210 2.83 2.12 13.84
C ALA A 210 4.31 2.48 13.67
N THR A 211 5.17 2.02 14.58
CA THR A 211 6.61 2.25 14.55
C THR A 211 7.35 1.01 14.03
N PHE A 212 8.42 1.25 13.27
CA PHE A 212 9.29 0.18 12.77
C PHE A 212 10.75 0.51 13.04
N THR A 213 11.48 -0.49 13.52
CA THR A 213 12.91 -0.42 13.76
C THR A 213 13.71 -0.74 12.48
N HIS A 214 15.01 -0.44 12.49
CA HIS A 214 15.91 -0.87 11.41
C HIS A 214 15.84 -2.38 11.19
N ARG A 215 15.86 -3.18 12.28
CA ARG A 215 15.76 -4.64 12.25
C ARG A 215 14.49 -5.10 11.54
N GLN A 216 13.34 -4.55 11.90
CA GLN A 216 12.06 -4.94 11.30
C GLN A 216 12.04 -4.65 9.79
N LEU A 217 12.45 -3.46 9.37
CA LEU A 217 12.51 -3.09 7.94
C LEU A 217 13.56 -3.88 7.16
N TYR A 218 14.67 -4.22 7.81
CA TYR A 218 15.71 -5.07 7.21
C TYR A 218 15.18 -6.48 6.94
N LEU A 219 14.57 -7.11 7.93
CA LEU A 219 14.01 -8.47 7.82
C LEU A 219 12.84 -8.52 6.82
N MET A 220 11.96 -7.53 6.85
CA MET A 220 10.90 -7.38 5.84
C MET A 220 11.48 -7.29 4.43
N THR A 221 12.54 -6.51 4.23
CA THR A 221 13.19 -6.38 2.92
C THR A 221 13.78 -7.71 2.45
N LEU A 222 14.52 -8.40 3.29
CA LEU A 222 15.07 -9.73 2.96
C LEU A 222 13.97 -10.74 2.62
N HIS A 223 12.85 -10.69 3.35
CA HIS A 223 11.70 -11.51 3.09
C HIS A 223 11.09 -11.23 1.71
N ILE A 224 10.82 -9.97 1.36
CA ILE A 224 10.34 -9.60 0.02
C ILE A 224 11.30 -10.07 -1.06
N MET A 225 12.60 -9.95 -0.84
CA MET A 225 13.63 -10.43 -1.76
C MET A 225 13.68 -11.95 -1.89
N ALA A 226 13.34 -12.70 -0.84
CA ALA A 226 13.31 -14.15 -0.86
C ALA A 226 12.03 -14.70 -1.54
N MET A 227 10.94 -13.93 -1.56
CA MET A 227 9.64 -14.37 -2.12
C MET A 227 9.74 -15.00 -3.52
N PRO A 228 10.45 -14.43 -4.51
CA PRO A 228 10.53 -15.03 -5.83
C PRO A 228 11.07 -16.45 -5.82
N SER A 229 12.06 -16.72 -4.97
CA SER A 229 12.68 -18.04 -4.87
C SER A 229 11.76 -19.09 -4.24
N VAL A 230 10.78 -18.66 -3.45
CA VAL A 230 9.82 -19.56 -2.76
C VAL A 230 8.53 -19.73 -3.57
N ILE A 231 8.16 -18.69 -4.31
CA ILE A 231 6.89 -18.60 -5.06
C ILE A 231 7.05 -19.12 -6.50
N ASN A 232 8.25 -19.06 -7.08
CA ASN A 232 8.46 -19.48 -8.47
C ASN A 232 8.32 -20.99 -8.62
N THR A 233 7.29 -21.41 -9.35
CA THR A 233 7.31 -22.69 -10.04
C THR A 233 7.90 -22.49 -11.43
N PRO A 234 9.07 -23.07 -11.75
CA PRO A 234 9.74 -22.87 -13.05
C PRO A 234 8.85 -23.15 -14.25
N GLU A 235 7.89 -24.05 -14.09
CA GLU A 235 6.95 -24.46 -15.15
C GLU A 235 5.83 -23.42 -15.38
N TYR A 236 5.47 -22.62 -14.38
CA TYR A 236 4.55 -21.48 -14.56
C TYR A 236 5.27 -20.29 -15.21
N ASP A 237 6.60 -20.24 -15.06
CA ASP A 237 7.48 -19.27 -15.70
C ASP A 237 7.96 -19.73 -17.09
N ALA A 238 7.77 -21.00 -17.48
CA ALA A 238 8.25 -21.55 -18.74
C ALA A 238 7.65 -20.86 -19.99
N ASP A 239 6.44 -20.32 -19.86
CA ASP A 239 5.80 -19.49 -20.91
C ASP A 239 6.22 -18.01 -20.86
N GLY A 240 7.32 -17.67 -20.17
CA GLY A 240 7.79 -16.30 -20.01
C GLY A 240 7.02 -15.51 -18.95
N GLY A 241 6.20 -16.18 -18.13
CA GLY A 241 5.59 -15.61 -16.94
C GLY A 241 6.70 -15.20 -15.97
N ALA A 242 7.08 -13.93 -16.01
CA ALA A 242 8.12 -13.39 -15.18
C ALA A 242 7.68 -13.53 -13.72
N GLY A 243 8.26 -14.48 -13.03
CA GLY A 243 8.39 -14.38 -11.60
C GLY A 243 8.90 -12.99 -11.26
N MET A 244 8.78 -12.54 -10.03
CA MET A 244 9.32 -11.24 -9.62
C MET A 244 10.82 -11.24 -9.98
N ARG A 245 11.16 -10.80 -11.22
CA ARG A 245 12.56 -10.69 -11.62
C ARG A 245 13.18 -9.59 -10.78
N LEU A 246 13.79 -9.99 -9.68
CA LEU A 246 14.52 -9.11 -8.77
C LEU A 246 16.00 -9.01 -9.20
N GLY A 247 16.29 -9.20 -10.50
CA GLY A 247 17.62 -9.06 -11.06
C GLY A 247 17.90 -7.64 -11.57
N GLU A 248 19.09 -7.43 -12.07
CA GLU A 248 19.56 -6.14 -12.62
C GLU A 248 18.68 -5.57 -13.74
N ASN A 249 17.89 -6.41 -14.40
CA ASN A 249 16.97 -6.02 -15.46
C ASN A 249 15.57 -5.66 -14.96
N ALA A 250 15.29 -5.77 -13.66
CA ALA A 250 14.01 -5.35 -13.10
C ALA A 250 13.96 -3.83 -12.96
N VAL A 251 12.87 -3.24 -13.43
CA VAL A 251 12.61 -1.81 -13.37
C VAL A 251 11.26 -1.60 -12.70
N PRO A 252 11.19 -1.61 -11.36
CA PRO A 252 9.96 -1.33 -10.65
C PRO A 252 9.58 0.15 -10.72
N MET A 253 8.26 0.41 -10.88
CA MET A 253 7.70 1.74 -10.70
C MET A 253 6.97 1.82 -9.35
N LEU A 254 7.34 2.81 -8.55
CA LEU A 254 6.70 3.08 -7.27
C LEU A 254 5.42 3.88 -7.46
N ASN A 255 4.35 3.21 -7.82
CA ASN A 255 3.05 3.85 -7.97
C ASN A 255 2.30 4.02 -6.64
N THR A 256 2.45 3.06 -5.72
CA THR A 256 1.88 3.20 -4.37
C THR A 256 2.55 4.37 -3.64
N PRO A 257 1.77 5.29 -3.04
CA PRO A 257 2.34 6.44 -2.34
C PRO A 257 3.30 6.01 -1.22
N MET A 258 4.50 6.62 -1.19
CA MET A 258 5.49 6.32 -0.16
C MET A 258 5.01 6.71 1.25
N PHE A 259 4.11 7.68 1.37
CA PHE A 259 3.46 8.02 2.65
C PHE A 259 2.44 6.96 3.13
N HIS A 260 2.12 5.93 2.34
CA HIS A 260 1.23 4.83 2.71
C HIS A 260 2.04 3.55 2.86
N ILE A 261 2.25 3.16 4.11
CA ILE A 261 3.12 2.05 4.54
C ILE A 261 4.27 1.79 3.57
N HIS A 262 5.21 2.75 3.56
CA HIS A 262 6.47 2.70 2.82
C HIS A 262 6.32 2.37 1.31
N GLY A 263 5.24 2.81 0.65
CA GLY A 263 5.01 2.43 -0.76
C GLY A 263 5.08 0.91 -0.97
N TRP A 264 4.57 0.14 -0.02
CA TRP A 264 4.63 -1.32 0.05
C TRP A 264 6.05 -1.89 0.08
N GLY A 265 6.95 -1.22 0.80
CA GLY A 265 8.33 -1.63 1.00
C GLY A 265 9.27 -1.35 -0.18
N ALA A 266 8.75 -0.80 -1.27
CA ALA A 266 9.53 -0.59 -2.49
C ALA A 266 10.78 0.30 -2.31
N PRO A 267 10.78 1.40 -1.53
CA PRO A 267 12.00 2.15 -1.25
C PRO A 267 13.15 1.31 -0.68
N PHE A 268 12.83 0.25 0.05
CA PHE A 268 13.84 -0.59 0.69
C PHE A 268 14.35 -1.70 -0.24
N PHE A 269 13.46 -2.53 -0.79
CA PHE A 269 13.89 -3.67 -1.60
C PHE A 269 14.53 -3.25 -2.93
N THR A 270 14.09 -2.13 -3.54
CA THR A 270 14.68 -1.66 -4.80
C THR A 270 16.10 -1.13 -4.62
N VAL A 271 16.34 -0.37 -3.55
CA VAL A 271 17.70 0.11 -3.22
C VAL A 271 18.59 -1.05 -2.80
N PHE A 272 18.09 -1.96 -1.95
CA PHE A 272 18.85 -3.15 -1.54
C PHE A 272 19.32 -4.00 -2.73
N SER A 273 18.46 -4.17 -3.75
CA SER A 273 18.79 -4.95 -4.95
C SER A 273 19.47 -4.16 -6.06
N ALA A 274 19.72 -2.87 -5.85
CA ALA A 274 20.30 -1.95 -6.84
C ALA A 274 19.48 -1.86 -8.16
N GLN A 275 18.16 -2.01 -8.07
CA GLN A 275 17.26 -1.91 -9.23
C GLN A 275 17.04 -0.45 -9.62
N LYS A 276 16.93 -0.18 -10.93
CA LYS A 276 16.49 1.15 -11.38
C LYS A 276 15.04 1.40 -10.92
N ILE A 277 14.87 2.37 -10.03
CA ILE A 277 13.58 2.76 -9.47
C ILE A 277 12.98 3.91 -10.28
N VAL A 278 11.71 3.77 -10.66
CA VAL A 278 10.96 4.80 -11.39
C VAL A 278 9.94 5.45 -10.45
N LEU A 279 10.04 6.75 -10.27
CA LEU A 279 9.21 7.55 -9.37
C LEU A 279 8.27 8.44 -10.20
N PRO A 280 6.95 8.19 -10.18
CA PRO A 280 6.00 8.90 -11.03
C PRO A 280 5.69 10.34 -10.59
N GLY A 281 6.05 10.74 -9.36
CA GLY A 281 5.55 11.97 -8.78
C GLY A 281 4.03 11.91 -8.53
N ALA A 282 3.28 12.83 -9.12
CA ALA A 282 1.83 12.78 -9.14
C ALA A 282 1.35 11.74 -10.17
N PHE A 283 0.46 10.85 -9.74
CA PHE A 283 -0.09 9.82 -10.60
C PHE A 283 -1.10 10.41 -11.61
N THR A 284 -0.90 10.05 -12.88
CA THR A 284 -1.91 10.15 -13.94
C THR A 284 -1.81 8.88 -14.80
N VAL A 285 -2.92 8.45 -15.43
CA VAL A 285 -2.90 7.25 -16.30
C VAL A 285 -1.96 7.45 -17.48
N GLN A 286 -2.02 8.63 -18.12
CA GLN A 286 -1.10 8.99 -19.19
C GLN A 286 0.37 8.90 -18.74
N GLY A 287 0.71 9.55 -17.63
CA GLY A 287 2.07 9.52 -17.07
C GLY A 287 2.55 8.12 -16.68
N PHE A 288 1.63 7.25 -16.26
CA PHE A 288 1.90 5.84 -16.04
C PHE A 288 2.32 5.14 -17.33
N CYS A 289 1.52 5.26 -18.41
CA CYS A 289 1.81 4.65 -19.70
C CYS A 289 3.13 5.18 -20.31
N GLU A 290 3.35 6.50 -20.29
CA GLU A 290 4.60 7.14 -20.73
C GLU A 290 5.83 6.60 -19.98
N LEU A 291 5.74 6.42 -18.66
CA LEU A 291 6.85 5.90 -17.84
C LEU A 291 7.11 4.42 -18.12
N VAL A 292 6.06 3.60 -18.30
CA VAL A 292 6.22 2.18 -18.66
C VAL A 292 6.94 2.06 -19.99
N GLU A 293 6.47 2.77 -21.01
CA GLU A 293 7.08 2.73 -22.34
C GLU A 293 8.53 3.21 -22.35
N ARG A 294 8.76 4.40 -21.77
CA ARG A 294 10.06 5.09 -21.82
C ARG A 294 11.13 4.42 -20.98
N GLU A 295 10.79 4.04 -19.75
CA GLU A 295 11.73 3.47 -18.79
C GLU A 295 11.79 1.94 -18.84
N LYS A 296 10.92 1.34 -19.66
CA LYS A 296 10.76 -0.12 -19.76
C LYS A 296 10.47 -0.74 -18.39
N VAL A 297 9.47 -0.17 -17.71
CA VAL A 297 9.00 -0.67 -16.42
C VAL A 297 8.56 -2.12 -16.52
N THR A 298 9.00 -2.96 -15.60
CA THR A 298 8.71 -4.40 -15.61
C THR A 298 7.67 -4.82 -14.57
N ALA A 299 7.56 -4.07 -13.48
CA ALA A 299 6.65 -4.41 -12.39
C ALA A 299 6.08 -3.15 -11.71
N VAL A 300 4.84 -3.26 -11.24
CA VAL A 300 4.19 -2.18 -10.46
C VAL A 300 3.20 -2.74 -9.45
N GLY A 301 3.10 -2.08 -8.30
CA GLY A 301 2.04 -2.30 -7.33
C GLY A 301 0.94 -1.25 -7.49
N ILE A 302 -0.32 -1.68 -7.59
CA ILE A 302 -1.48 -0.79 -7.72
C ILE A 302 -2.65 -1.24 -6.84
N VAL A 303 -3.61 -0.35 -6.64
CA VAL A 303 -4.89 -0.67 -6.03
C VAL A 303 -5.95 -0.98 -7.12
N PRO A 304 -7.04 -1.71 -6.80
CA PRO A 304 -8.06 -2.07 -7.80
C PRO A 304 -8.61 -0.88 -8.60
N THR A 305 -8.74 0.28 -7.96
CA THR A 305 -9.23 1.50 -8.62
C THR A 305 -8.29 2.03 -9.70
N VAL A 306 -6.97 1.92 -9.50
CA VAL A 306 -5.99 2.27 -10.55
C VAL A 306 -6.07 1.27 -11.70
N ALA A 307 -6.26 -0.02 -11.39
CA ALA A 307 -6.48 -1.04 -12.40
C ALA A 307 -7.72 -0.75 -13.27
N ALA A 308 -8.83 -0.33 -12.65
CA ALA A 308 -10.03 0.09 -13.38
C ALA A 308 -9.78 1.32 -14.26
N MET A 309 -9.04 2.33 -13.76
CA MET A 309 -8.68 3.51 -14.54
C MET A 309 -7.82 3.17 -15.77
N LEU A 310 -6.94 2.18 -15.68
CA LEU A 310 -6.13 1.70 -16.82
C LEU A 310 -7.02 1.06 -17.89
N LEU A 311 -8.03 0.27 -17.49
CA LEU A 311 -8.98 -0.36 -18.42
C LEU A 311 -9.81 0.62 -19.22
N GLU A 312 -10.13 1.77 -18.63
CA GLU A 312 -10.99 2.79 -19.22
C GLU A 312 -10.20 3.90 -19.95
N TYR A 313 -8.87 3.79 -19.99
CA TYR A 313 -8.04 4.81 -20.63
C TYR A 313 -8.09 4.66 -22.17
N PRO A 314 -8.66 5.63 -22.91
CA PRO A 314 -8.94 5.46 -24.34
C PRO A 314 -7.67 5.36 -25.21
N ASP A 315 -6.57 5.94 -24.75
CA ASP A 315 -5.30 5.97 -25.51
C ASP A 315 -4.31 4.87 -25.04
N PHE A 316 -4.80 3.87 -24.31
CA PHE A 316 -3.94 2.82 -23.74
C PHE A 316 -3.13 2.08 -24.82
N ASP A 317 -3.75 1.79 -25.97
CA ASP A 317 -3.14 1.06 -27.09
C ASP A 317 -2.11 1.88 -27.88
N GLN A 318 -1.96 3.17 -27.57
CA GLN A 318 -0.97 4.04 -28.22
C GLN A 318 0.44 3.87 -27.62
N TYR A 319 0.57 3.16 -26.50
CA TYR A 319 1.83 2.99 -25.77
C TYR A 319 2.37 1.56 -25.87
N ASP A 320 3.68 1.41 -25.99
CA ASP A 320 4.37 0.12 -25.86
C ASP A 320 4.54 -0.27 -24.38
N LEU A 321 3.58 -1.01 -23.86
CA LEU A 321 3.60 -1.51 -22.48
C LEU A 321 4.15 -2.94 -22.36
N SER A 322 4.76 -3.49 -23.42
CA SER A 322 5.23 -4.89 -23.50
C SER A 322 6.29 -5.25 -22.46
N SER A 323 7.00 -4.24 -21.92
CA SER A 323 7.98 -4.44 -20.84
C SER A 323 7.35 -4.76 -19.49
N LEU A 324 6.09 -4.34 -19.28
CA LEU A 324 5.37 -4.57 -18.03
C LEU A 324 4.86 -6.01 -18.00
N VAL A 325 5.47 -6.83 -17.15
CA VAL A 325 5.17 -8.25 -17.06
C VAL A 325 4.42 -8.65 -15.80
N ARG A 326 4.35 -7.74 -14.81
CA ARG A 326 3.66 -8.01 -13.54
C ARG A 326 2.97 -6.80 -12.94
N ILE A 327 1.73 -7.01 -12.49
CA ILE A 327 1.02 -6.08 -11.60
C ILE A 327 0.64 -6.81 -10.31
N GLY A 328 1.11 -6.29 -9.18
CA GLY A 328 0.62 -6.67 -7.86
C GLY A 328 -0.59 -5.79 -7.50
N VAL A 329 -1.72 -6.40 -7.18
CA VAL A 329 -2.91 -5.68 -6.72
C VAL A 329 -3.08 -5.91 -5.23
N GLY A 330 -3.12 -4.83 -4.47
CA GLY A 330 -3.26 -4.88 -3.02
C GLY A 330 -4.12 -3.74 -2.49
N GLY A 331 -4.34 -3.74 -1.17
CA GLY A 331 -5.14 -2.70 -0.52
C GLY A 331 -6.65 -2.83 -0.70
N GLY A 332 -7.11 -3.78 -1.49
CA GLY A 332 -8.48 -4.20 -1.70
C GLY A 332 -8.52 -5.57 -2.35
N ALA A 333 -9.66 -6.23 -2.36
CA ALA A 333 -9.83 -7.49 -3.08
C ALA A 333 -9.59 -7.28 -4.59
N LEU A 334 -8.98 -8.26 -5.24
CA LEU A 334 -8.81 -8.29 -6.70
C LEU A 334 -9.99 -9.06 -7.30
N PRO A 335 -10.97 -8.38 -7.93
CA PRO A 335 -12.08 -9.07 -8.60
C PRO A 335 -11.59 -9.89 -9.79
N LEU A 336 -12.13 -11.12 -9.95
CA LEU A 336 -11.78 -12.00 -11.08
C LEU A 336 -12.03 -11.32 -12.42
N GLY A 337 -13.15 -10.62 -12.55
CA GLY A 337 -13.48 -9.87 -13.77
C GLY A 337 -12.45 -8.79 -14.11
N LEU A 338 -11.95 -8.06 -13.10
CA LEU A 338 -10.91 -7.04 -13.28
C LEU A 338 -9.60 -7.67 -13.74
N LYS A 339 -9.16 -8.76 -13.07
CA LYS A 339 -7.95 -9.51 -13.46
C LYS A 339 -8.03 -9.99 -14.91
N THR A 340 -9.12 -10.69 -15.27
CA THR A 340 -9.29 -11.26 -16.60
C THR A 340 -9.29 -10.19 -17.70
N LYS A 341 -9.93 -9.04 -17.44
CA LYS A 341 -9.98 -7.91 -18.39
C LYS A 341 -8.60 -7.29 -18.59
N LEU A 342 -7.84 -7.08 -17.52
CA LEU A 342 -6.46 -6.55 -17.61
C LEU A 342 -5.54 -7.50 -18.40
N GLU A 343 -5.57 -8.80 -18.09
CA GLU A 343 -4.73 -9.79 -18.77
C GLU A 343 -5.12 -10.01 -20.23
N LYS A 344 -6.39 -9.74 -20.58
CA LYS A 344 -6.84 -9.73 -21.99
C LYS A 344 -6.27 -8.54 -22.77
N MET A 345 -6.15 -7.37 -22.13
CA MET A 345 -5.53 -6.19 -22.74
C MET A 345 -4.02 -6.37 -22.95
N MET A 346 -3.36 -7.10 -22.05
CA MET A 346 -1.91 -7.32 -22.08
C MET A 346 -1.58 -8.82 -21.89
N PRO A 347 -1.51 -9.61 -22.98
CA PRO A 347 -1.40 -11.07 -22.89
C PRO A 347 -0.13 -11.58 -22.18
N ASN A 348 0.95 -10.80 -22.20
CA ASN A 348 2.24 -11.19 -21.63
C ASN A 348 2.40 -10.84 -20.15
N PHE A 349 1.33 -10.38 -19.50
CA PHE A 349 1.41 -9.87 -18.17
C PHE A 349 0.53 -10.66 -17.18
N ARG A 350 0.93 -10.66 -15.93
CA ARG A 350 0.22 -11.37 -14.86
C ARG A 350 -0.21 -10.43 -13.76
N VAL A 351 -1.43 -10.64 -13.30
CA VAL A 351 -2.01 -9.94 -12.14
C VAL A 351 -2.09 -10.89 -10.96
N SER A 352 -1.58 -10.46 -9.81
CA SER A 352 -1.63 -11.24 -8.57
C SER A 352 -2.24 -10.42 -7.44
N SER A 353 -2.92 -11.10 -6.52
CA SER A 353 -3.45 -10.50 -5.30
C SER A 353 -2.42 -10.55 -4.17
N GLY A 354 -2.49 -9.57 -3.25
CA GLY A 354 -1.72 -9.55 -2.03
C GLY A 354 -2.45 -8.80 -0.91
N TYR A 355 -2.24 -9.25 0.32
CA TYR A 355 -2.79 -8.65 1.51
C TYR A 355 -1.69 -8.26 2.48
N GLY A 356 -1.95 -7.18 3.16
CA GLY A 356 -1.16 -6.68 4.26
C GLY A 356 -1.74 -5.39 4.79
N MET A 357 -1.15 -4.92 5.85
CA MET A 357 -1.61 -3.73 6.55
C MET A 357 -0.44 -2.93 7.07
N THR A 358 -0.71 -1.75 7.62
CA THR A 358 0.36 -0.89 8.14
C THR A 358 1.16 -1.61 9.20
N GLU A 359 0.50 -2.33 10.07
CA GLU A 359 1.07 -3.04 11.21
C GLU A 359 2.01 -4.20 10.82
N THR A 360 1.96 -4.65 9.57
CA THR A 360 2.78 -5.77 9.05
C THR A 360 3.84 -5.36 8.02
N ALA A 361 4.12 -4.09 7.84
CA ALA A 361 5.22 -3.44 7.11
C ALA A 361 5.48 -3.84 5.64
N PRO A 362 4.60 -3.92 4.73
CA PRO A 362 3.15 -4.05 4.62
C PRO A 362 2.63 -5.48 4.37
N SER A 363 3.45 -6.39 3.83
CA SER A 363 2.98 -7.63 3.20
C SER A 363 2.91 -8.81 4.17
N THR A 364 1.83 -9.58 4.07
CA THR A 364 1.56 -10.72 4.95
C THR A 364 1.20 -11.97 4.19
N ILE A 365 0.37 -11.83 3.17
CA ILE A 365 -0.21 -12.93 2.39
C ILE A 365 -0.12 -12.53 0.92
N ALA A 366 0.22 -13.48 0.06
CA ALA A 366 0.21 -13.27 -1.39
C ALA A 366 -0.33 -14.49 -2.12
N SER A 367 -0.96 -14.24 -3.28
CA SER A 367 -1.44 -15.30 -4.13
C SER A 367 -0.34 -15.79 -5.07
N PHE A 368 -0.12 -17.09 -5.07
CA PHE A 368 0.81 -17.77 -5.98
C PHE A 368 0.37 -19.22 -6.22
N VAL A 369 0.81 -19.78 -7.33
CA VAL A 369 0.45 -21.15 -7.75
C VAL A 369 1.36 -22.15 -7.08
N LYS A 370 0.80 -23.22 -6.49
CA LYS A 370 1.57 -24.33 -5.96
C LYS A 370 2.03 -25.27 -7.08
N LYS A 371 3.11 -26.02 -6.84
CA LYS A 371 3.73 -26.90 -7.85
C LYS A 371 2.75 -27.88 -8.48
N HIS A 372 1.84 -28.50 -7.71
CA HIS A 372 0.89 -29.49 -8.21
C HIS A 372 -0.25 -28.86 -9.04
N MET A 373 -0.41 -27.54 -9.00
CA MET A 373 -1.40 -26.80 -9.78
C MET A 373 -0.87 -26.39 -11.17
N VAL A 374 0.42 -26.61 -11.41
CA VAL A 374 1.00 -26.41 -12.74
C VAL A 374 0.34 -27.38 -13.71
N GLY A 375 -0.21 -26.83 -14.79
CA GLY A 375 -1.01 -27.62 -15.74
C GLY A 375 -2.53 -27.59 -15.49
N TRP A 376 -2.99 -26.88 -14.45
CA TRP A 376 -4.41 -26.55 -14.31
C TRP A 376 -4.85 -25.60 -15.44
N SER A 377 -6.16 -25.57 -15.73
CA SER A 377 -6.68 -24.64 -16.73
C SER A 377 -6.45 -23.17 -16.30
N LYS A 378 -6.44 -22.27 -17.29
CA LYS A 378 -6.28 -20.82 -17.00
C LYS A 378 -7.35 -20.33 -16.03
N GLU A 379 -8.58 -20.79 -16.18
CA GLU A 379 -9.71 -20.40 -15.32
C GLU A 379 -9.47 -20.85 -13.87
N GLN A 380 -8.98 -22.07 -13.65
CA GLN A 380 -8.64 -22.57 -12.32
C GLN A 380 -7.47 -21.79 -11.69
N ILE A 381 -6.45 -21.46 -12.48
CA ILE A 381 -5.33 -20.62 -12.04
C ILE A 381 -5.81 -19.21 -11.70
N ASP A 382 -6.67 -18.62 -12.52
CA ASP A 382 -7.22 -17.29 -12.29
C ASP A 382 -8.04 -17.23 -10.99
N GLU A 383 -8.81 -18.26 -10.67
CA GLU A 383 -9.54 -18.39 -9.40
C GLU A 383 -8.59 -18.45 -8.19
N VAL A 384 -7.45 -19.14 -8.32
CA VAL A 384 -6.42 -19.17 -7.28
C VAL A 384 -5.77 -17.79 -7.11
N MET A 385 -5.42 -17.15 -8.22
CA MET A 385 -4.65 -15.89 -8.20
C MET A 385 -5.42 -14.68 -7.69
N VAL A 386 -6.75 -14.75 -7.62
CA VAL A 386 -7.58 -13.68 -7.01
C VAL A 386 -7.87 -13.92 -5.53
N LYS A 387 -7.60 -15.10 -4.98
CA LYS A 387 -7.65 -15.33 -3.53
C LYS A 387 -6.67 -14.41 -2.83
N THR A 388 -6.89 -14.14 -1.57
CA THR A 388 -5.94 -13.35 -0.76
C THR A 388 -4.57 -14.01 -0.81
N GLY A 389 -4.51 -15.33 -0.66
CA GLY A 389 -3.31 -16.13 -0.94
C GLY A 389 -2.84 -16.99 0.23
N LEU A 390 -1.55 -17.24 0.26
CA LEU A 390 -0.86 -18.03 1.28
C LEU A 390 -0.01 -17.13 2.16
N PRO A 391 0.19 -17.49 3.44
CA PRO A 391 1.11 -16.79 4.33
C PRO A 391 2.51 -16.69 3.72
N LEU A 392 3.11 -15.52 3.85
CA LEU A 392 4.47 -15.31 3.35
C LEU A 392 5.51 -15.93 4.30
N PRO A 393 6.61 -16.50 3.77
CA PRO A 393 7.64 -17.13 4.59
C PRO A 393 8.17 -16.20 5.68
N GLY A 394 8.34 -16.70 6.90
CA GLY A 394 8.83 -15.93 8.05
C GLY A 394 7.75 -15.25 8.88
N LEU A 395 6.47 -15.33 8.48
CA LEU A 395 5.32 -14.98 9.29
C LEU A 395 4.54 -16.23 9.68
N GLU A 396 3.98 -16.21 10.88
CA GLU A 396 2.92 -17.11 11.28
C GLU A 396 1.59 -16.38 11.11
N VAL A 397 0.69 -16.97 10.36
CA VAL A 397 -0.66 -16.43 10.08
C VAL A 397 -1.66 -17.54 10.31
N GLU A 398 -2.64 -17.28 11.15
CA GLU A 398 -3.74 -18.19 11.45
C GLU A 398 -5.08 -17.49 11.21
N VAL A 399 -6.11 -18.28 10.99
CA VAL A 399 -7.51 -17.82 11.05
C VAL A 399 -8.16 -18.52 12.23
N VAL A 400 -8.61 -17.74 13.22
CA VAL A 400 -9.08 -18.29 14.50
C VAL A 400 -10.54 -17.93 14.76
N ASP A 401 -11.24 -18.84 15.46
CA ASP A 401 -12.59 -18.59 15.95
C ASP A 401 -12.60 -17.62 17.15
N GLU A 402 -13.78 -17.34 17.70
CA GLU A 402 -13.96 -16.47 18.87
C GLU A 402 -13.27 -16.97 20.15
N ASN A 403 -12.87 -18.24 20.18
CA ASN A 403 -12.14 -18.85 21.30
C ASN A 403 -10.63 -18.94 21.04
N GLY A 404 -10.13 -18.33 19.96
CA GLY A 404 -8.73 -18.35 19.55
C GLY A 404 -8.26 -19.68 18.97
N LYS A 405 -9.17 -20.56 18.56
CA LYS A 405 -8.83 -21.85 17.94
C LYS A 405 -8.81 -21.73 16.41
N PRO A 406 -7.82 -22.36 15.73
CA PRO A 406 -7.79 -22.40 14.28
C PRO A 406 -9.08 -22.96 13.68
N VAL A 407 -9.61 -22.31 12.64
CA VAL A 407 -10.77 -22.80 11.90
C VAL A 407 -10.39 -23.95 10.96
N PRO A 408 -11.34 -24.85 10.61
CA PRO A 408 -11.07 -25.90 9.64
C PRO A 408 -10.81 -25.31 8.23
N HIS A 409 -10.05 -26.04 7.41
CA HIS A 409 -9.75 -25.69 6.01
C HIS A 409 -10.88 -26.19 5.08
N ASP A 410 -12.09 -25.69 5.26
CA ASP A 410 -13.31 -26.17 4.59
C ASP A 410 -13.91 -25.17 3.58
N ASP A 411 -13.25 -24.02 3.39
CA ASP A 411 -13.72 -22.89 2.56
C ASP A 411 -15.10 -22.33 2.98
N GLN A 412 -15.53 -22.60 4.20
CA GLN A 412 -16.83 -22.18 4.73
C GLN A 412 -16.71 -21.49 6.09
N THR A 413 -16.02 -22.12 7.05
CA THR A 413 -15.90 -21.60 8.40
C THR A 413 -15.05 -20.34 8.41
N VAL A 414 -15.61 -19.25 8.93
CA VAL A 414 -14.91 -17.97 9.03
C VAL A 414 -14.31 -17.76 10.41
N GLY A 415 -13.21 -17.01 10.47
CA GLY A 415 -12.56 -16.60 11.69
C GLY A 415 -11.78 -15.30 11.48
N GLU A 416 -11.16 -14.79 12.52
CA GLU A 416 -10.29 -13.62 12.45
C GLU A 416 -8.87 -14.02 12.02
N ILE A 417 -8.27 -13.24 11.12
CA ILE A 417 -6.85 -13.37 10.79
C ILE A 417 -6.02 -12.85 11.96
N VAL A 418 -5.12 -13.69 12.49
CA VAL A 418 -4.12 -13.30 13.49
C VAL A 418 -2.72 -13.54 12.96
N ILE A 419 -1.79 -12.66 13.32
CA ILE A 419 -0.46 -12.61 12.70
C ILE A 419 0.60 -12.43 13.79
N ARG A 420 1.75 -13.10 13.62
CA ARG A 420 2.98 -12.77 14.35
C ARG A 420 4.21 -13.00 13.47
N GLY A 421 5.27 -12.27 13.75
CA GLY A 421 6.51 -12.39 13.00
C GLY A 421 7.49 -11.23 13.24
N PRO A 422 8.72 -11.37 12.74
CA PRO A 422 9.84 -10.50 13.14
C PRO A 422 9.76 -9.06 12.62
N TRP A 423 8.83 -8.73 11.73
CA TRP A 423 8.62 -7.36 11.24
C TRP A 423 7.20 -6.83 11.50
N VAL A 424 6.37 -7.56 12.21
CA VAL A 424 5.09 -7.04 12.69
C VAL A 424 5.39 -5.97 13.75
N THR A 425 4.74 -4.80 13.66
CA THR A 425 4.96 -3.75 14.68
C THR A 425 4.52 -4.25 16.05
N GLU A 426 5.21 -3.82 17.09
CA GLU A 426 4.95 -4.30 18.45
C GLU A 426 3.92 -3.44 19.18
N GLN A 427 3.72 -2.21 18.73
CA GLN A 427 2.85 -1.25 19.43
C GLN A 427 2.43 -0.07 18.55
N TYR A 428 1.34 0.56 18.97
CA TYR A 428 0.99 1.89 18.50
C TYR A 428 1.72 2.97 19.31
N PHE A 429 2.28 3.94 18.61
CA PHE A 429 3.07 5.03 19.18
C PHE A 429 2.27 5.84 20.18
N LYS A 430 2.74 5.90 21.45
CA LYS A 430 2.09 6.58 22.57
C LYS A 430 0.66 6.11 22.91
N GLU A 431 0.24 4.92 22.46
CA GLU A 431 -1.12 4.44 22.64
C GLU A 431 -1.16 3.02 23.24
N PRO A 432 -0.70 2.83 24.51
CA PRO A 432 -0.60 1.51 25.12
C PRO A 432 -1.96 0.80 25.28
N GLN A 433 -3.06 1.53 25.51
CA GLN A 433 -4.40 0.94 25.64
C GLN A 433 -4.85 0.35 24.29
N ARG A 434 -4.75 1.14 23.21
CA ARG A 434 -5.08 0.66 21.86
C ARG A 434 -4.15 -0.45 21.39
N THR A 435 -2.92 -0.48 21.87
CA THR A 435 -1.98 -1.58 21.63
C THR A 435 -2.53 -2.87 22.26
N ALA A 436 -2.87 -2.84 23.55
CA ALA A 436 -3.40 -3.99 24.27
C ALA A 436 -4.73 -4.53 23.72
N GLU A 437 -5.51 -3.71 22.99
CA GLU A 437 -6.76 -4.13 22.35
C GLU A 437 -6.54 -5.09 21.16
N VAL A 438 -5.34 -5.07 20.54
CA VAL A 438 -5.07 -5.82 19.31
C VAL A 438 -3.83 -6.72 19.39
N TRP A 439 -2.97 -6.56 20.41
CA TRP A 439 -1.86 -7.47 20.72
C TRP A 439 -2.16 -8.19 22.02
N TYR A 440 -2.66 -9.41 21.91
CA TYR A 440 -2.92 -10.29 23.06
C TYR A 440 -2.73 -11.76 22.67
N ASP A 441 -2.53 -12.61 23.65
CA ASP A 441 -2.28 -14.06 23.49
C ASP A 441 -1.11 -14.41 22.55
N GLY A 442 -0.14 -13.48 22.41
CA GLY A 442 1.03 -13.65 21.55
C GLY A 442 0.78 -13.39 20.06
N TRP A 443 -0.38 -12.83 19.71
CA TRP A 443 -0.78 -12.52 18.34
C TRP A 443 -1.19 -11.07 18.17
N PHE A 444 -0.96 -10.57 16.97
CA PHE A 444 -1.60 -9.36 16.47
C PHE A 444 -2.94 -9.72 15.84
N HIS A 445 -4.02 -9.17 16.37
CA HIS A 445 -5.40 -9.35 15.90
C HIS A 445 -5.74 -8.29 14.86
N THR A 446 -6.00 -8.72 13.62
CA THR A 446 -6.13 -7.80 12.48
C THR A 446 -7.50 -7.13 12.39
N GLY A 447 -8.54 -7.76 12.94
CA GLY A 447 -9.93 -7.39 12.73
C GLY A 447 -10.45 -7.71 11.33
N ASP A 448 -9.69 -8.43 10.51
CA ASP A 448 -10.12 -8.90 9.19
C ASP A 448 -10.59 -10.36 9.29
N ILE A 449 -11.77 -10.64 8.74
CA ILE A 449 -12.42 -11.97 8.77
C ILE A 449 -12.11 -12.71 7.48
N ALA A 450 -11.71 -13.95 7.61
CA ALA A 450 -11.33 -14.80 6.50
C ALA A 450 -11.80 -16.23 6.70
N LYS A 451 -11.69 -17.03 5.63
CA LYS A 451 -11.80 -18.49 5.62
C LYS A 451 -10.55 -19.07 4.98
N ILE A 452 -10.32 -20.37 5.19
CA ILE A 452 -9.21 -21.11 4.58
C ILE A 452 -9.78 -22.26 3.77
N ASP A 453 -9.31 -22.43 2.54
CA ASP A 453 -9.68 -23.59 1.72
C ASP A 453 -8.80 -24.82 2.02
N ALA A 454 -9.17 -25.96 1.42
CA ALA A 454 -8.44 -27.24 1.59
C ALA A 454 -6.97 -27.18 1.12
N GLU A 455 -6.64 -26.23 0.27
CA GLU A 455 -5.28 -25.97 -0.19
C GLU A 455 -4.52 -24.99 0.71
N GLY A 456 -5.16 -24.45 1.76
CA GLY A 456 -4.58 -23.50 2.70
C GLY A 456 -4.56 -22.06 2.21
N TYR A 457 -5.23 -21.73 1.10
CA TYR A 457 -5.38 -20.34 0.69
C TYR A 457 -6.37 -19.63 1.60
N ILE A 458 -5.92 -18.52 2.14
CA ILE A 458 -6.76 -17.60 2.90
C ILE A 458 -7.57 -16.75 1.91
N VAL A 459 -8.84 -16.61 2.19
CA VAL A 459 -9.77 -15.77 1.43
C VAL A 459 -10.44 -14.82 2.40
N ILE A 460 -10.10 -13.52 2.30
CA ILE A 460 -10.76 -12.49 3.12
C ILE A 460 -12.23 -12.44 2.73
N ALA A 461 -13.08 -12.70 3.71
CA ALA A 461 -14.52 -12.60 3.56
C ALA A 461 -14.99 -11.14 3.72
N ASP A 462 -14.54 -10.48 4.78
CA ASP A 462 -14.85 -9.07 5.04
C ASP A 462 -14.01 -8.53 6.21
N ARG A 463 -14.25 -7.26 6.58
CA ARG A 463 -13.88 -6.76 7.89
C ARG A 463 -14.98 -7.05 8.90
N LEU A 464 -14.63 -7.37 10.12
CA LEU A 464 -15.57 -7.68 11.20
C LEU A 464 -16.73 -6.66 11.33
N LYS A 465 -16.45 -5.39 11.03
CA LYS A 465 -17.42 -4.27 11.04
C LYS A 465 -18.16 -4.07 9.73
N ASP A 466 -17.73 -4.68 8.64
CA ASP A 466 -18.33 -4.53 7.30
C ASP A 466 -19.20 -5.74 6.91
N VAL A 467 -19.02 -6.89 7.58
CA VAL A 467 -19.87 -8.07 7.43
C VAL A 467 -21.33 -7.73 7.72
N ILE A 468 -22.21 -8.06 6.79
CA ILE A 468 -23.64 -7.83 6.93
C ILE A 468 -24.25 -8.94 7.77
N ARG A 469 -24.87 -8.59 8.89
CA ARG A 469 -25.57 -9.53 9.76
C ARG A 469 -27.05 -9.56 9.41
N SER A 470 -27.43 -10.54 8.61
CA SER A 470 -28.82 -10.70 8.18
C SER A 470 -29.45 -11.90 8.88
N GLY A 471 -30.20 -11.66 9.95
CA GLY A 471 -30.70 -12.70 10.85
C GLY A 471 -29.55 -13.36 11.60
N ALA A 472 -29.50 -14.69 11.54
CA ALA A 472 -28.43 -15.50 12.14
C ALA A 472 -27.22 -15.72 11.21
N GLU A 473 -27.30 -15.24 9.97
CA GLU A 473 -26.30 -15.52 8.94
C GLU A 473 -25.44 -14.29 8.65
N MET A 474 -24.20 -14.54 8.23
CA MET A 474 -23.26 -13.50 7.77
C MET A 474 -23.24 -13.45 6.25
N VAL A 475 -23.44 -12.27 5.66
CA VAL A 475 -23.29 -12.05 4.21
C VAL A 475 -21.98 -11.33 3.96
N PRO A 476 -20.98 -12.01 3.37
CA PRO A 476 -19.71 -11.40 3.01
C PRO A 476 -19.90 -10.43 1.84
N THR A 477 -19.62 -9.15 2.08
CA THR A 477 -19.81 -8.13 1.04
C THR A 477 -18.83 -8.29 -0.11
N VAL A 478 -17.60 -8.71 0.16
CA VAL A 478 -16.54 -8.92 -0.84
C VAL A 478 -16.93 -10.01 -1.84
N LEU A 479 -17.63 -11.06 -1.40
CA LEU A 479 -18.10 -12.12 -2.32
C LEU A 479 -19.10 -11.57 -3.34
N LEU A 480 -20.06 -10.77 -2.88
CA LEU A 480 -21.03 -10.13 -3.77
C LEU A 480 -20.37 -9.11 -4.71
N GLU A 481 -19.44 -8.30 -4.20
CA GLU A 481 -18.66 -7.34 -4.99
C GLU A 481 -17.89 -8.05 -6.11
N ASN A 482 -17.23 -9.16 -5.80
CA ASN A 482 -16.51 -9.97 -6.77
C ASN A 482 -17.43 -10.52 -7.87
N LEU A 483 -18.57 -11.09 -7.50
CA LEU A 483 -19.54 -11.62 -8.47
C LEU A 483 -20.09 -10.51 -9.36
N ILE A 484 -20.53 -9.40 -8.79
CA ILE A 484 -21.08 -8.25 -9.54
C ILE A 484 -20.03 -7.69 -10.53
N SER A 485 -18.77 -7.63 -10.13
CA SER A 485 -17.67 -7.10 -10.97
C SER A 485 -17.40 -7.94 -12.23
N MET A 486 -17.87 -9.18 -12.27
CA MET A 486 -17.75 -10.06 -13.45
C MET A 486 -18.70 -9.65 -14.59
N ALA A 487 -19.76 -8.90 -14.28
CA ALA A 487 -20.68 -8.40 -15.30
C ALA A 487 -19.97 -7.41 -16.25
N ASP A 488 -20.19 -7.58 -17.55
CA ASP A 488 -19.51 -6.74 -18.57
C ASP A 488 -19.90 -5.27 -18.50
N PHE A 489 -21.08 -4.97 -18.03
CA PHE A 489 -21.59 -3.61 -17.87
C PHE A 489 -21.13 -2.91 -16.58
N VAL A 490 -20.53 -3.65 -15.62
CA VAL A 490 -20.06 -3.10 -14.35
C VAL A 490 -18.61 -2.67 -14.44
N LEU A 491 -18.34 -1.43 -14.04
CA LEU A 491 -16.99 -0.90 -13.86
C LEU A 491 -16.49 -1.16 -12.44
N GLU A 492 -17.26 -0.73 -11.43
CA GLU A 492 -16.93 -0.91 -10.02
C GLU A 492 -18.20 -1.29 -9.24
N ALA A 493 -18.02 -2.08 -8.17
CA ALA A 493 -19.10 -2.49 -7.26
C ALA A 493 -18.66 -2.38 -5.81
N MET A 494 -19.56 -1.89 -4.94
CA MET A 494 -19.40 -1.84 -3.49
C MET A 494 -20.71 -2.34 -2.85
N VAL A 495 -20.60 -3.21 -1.85
CA VAL A 495 -21.76 -3.71 -1.11
C VAL A 495 -21.66 -3.28 0.35
N VAL A 496 -22.75 -2.79 0.90
CA VAL A 496 -22.88 -2.38 2.30
C VAL A 496 -24.15 -2.95 2.93
N GLY A 497 -24.12 -3.18 4.23
CA GLY A 497 -25.32 -3.50 5.01
C GLY A 497 -26.20 -2.27 5.18
N VAL A 498 -27.52 -2.46 4.98
CA VAL A 498 -28.55 -1.46 5.29
C VAL A 498 -29.54 -2.03 6.29
N PRO A 499 -30.06 -1.22 7.22
CA PRO A 499 -31.05 -1.68 8.20
C PRO A 499 -32.28 -2.32 7.53
N ASP A 500 -32.68 -3.47 8.03
CA ASP A 500 -33.90 -4.16 7.60
C ASP A 500 -34.73 -4.54 8.85
N PRO A 501 -36.05 -4.22 8.87
CA PRO A 501 -36.89 -4.42 10.05
C PRO A 501 -37.10 -5.89 10.43
N VAL A 502 -36.89 -6.82 9.49
CA VAL A 502 -37.10 -8.26 9.71
C VAL A 502 -35.79 -8.98 9.99
N TRP A 503 -34.73 -8.63 9.23
CA TRP A 503 -33.48 -9.36 9.22
C TRP A 503 -32.32 -8.65 9.93
N GLY A 504 -32.56 -7.46 10.51
CA GLY A 504 -31.54 -6.60 11.08
C GLY A 504 -30.81 -5.82 10.01
N GLU A 505 -30.14 -6.51 9.10
CA GLU A 505 -29.49 -5.91 7.92
C GLU A 505 -29.77 -6.70 6.65
N LYS A 506 -29.73 -6.02 5.50
CA LYS A 506 -29.73 -6.60 4.16
C LYS A 506 -28.67 -5.94 3.28
N PRO A 507 -28.13 -6.65 2.25
CA PRO A 507 -27.18 -6.06 1.33
C PRO A 507 -27.82 -4.96 0.47
N MET A 508 -27.07 -3.86 0.28
CA MET A 508 -27.29 -2.86 -0.77
C MET A 508 -26.04 -2.80 -1.63
N ALA A 509 -26.21 -2.95 -2.95
CA ALA A 509 -25.13 -2.80 -3.91
C ALA A 509 -25.11 -1.38 -4.50
N LEU A 510 -23.91 -0.74 -4.49
CA LEU A 510 -23.65 0.50 -5.22
C LEU A 510 -22.75 0.16 -6.40
N ILE A 511 -23.11 0.61 -7.59
CA ILE A 511 -22.47 0.21 -8.84
C ILE A 511 -22.16 1.43 -9.68
N THR A 512 -21.00 1.41 -10.35
CA THR A 512 -20.72 2.29 -11.48
C THR A 512 -20.77 1.48 -12.77
N LEU A 513 -21.46 2.01 -13.77
CA LEU A 513 -21.52 1.37 -15.08
C LEU A 513 -20.30 1.76 -15.92
N ARG A 514 -19.93 0.90 -16.84
CA ARG A 514 -18.93 1.22 -17.86
C ARG A 514 -19.46 2.24 -18.85
N PRO A 515 -18.61 3.13 -19.39
CA PRO A 515 -18.98 4.03 -20.45
C PRO A 515 -19.61 3.29 -21.63
N GLY A 516 -20.77 3.78 -22.09
CA GLY A 516 -21.49 3.19 -23.22
C GLY A 516 -22.42 2.01 -22.92
N TYR A 517 -22.58 1.66 -21.64
CA TYR A 517 -23.56 0.66 -21.19
C TYR A 517 -24.77 1.34 -20.51
N ASP A 518 -25.98 0.88 -20.87
CA ASP A 518 -27.26 1.33 -20.33
C ASP A 518 -27.89 0.21 -19.46
N GLY A 519 -27.10 -0.37 -18.53
CA GLY A 519 -27.58 -1.36 -17.58
C GLY A 519 -28.47 -0.72 -16.51
N ASN A 520 -29.41 -1.48 -15.98
CA ASN A 520 -30.29 -1.06 -14.88
C ASN A 520 -30.04 -1.91 -13.62
N GLU A 521 -30.75 -1.59 -12.54
CA GLU A 521 -30.57 -2.24 -11.24
C GLU A 521 -30.99 -3.72 -11.25
N GLU A 522 -31.98 -4.09 -12.04
CA GLU A 522 -32.44 -5.48 -12.21
C GLU A 522 -31.40 -6.34 -12.95
N ASP A 523 -30.69 -5.81 -13.94
CA ASP A 523 -29.65 -6.54 -14.68
C ASP A 523 -28.56 -7.08 -13.73
N VAL A 524 -28.27 -6.36 -12.64
CA VAL A 524 -27.33 -6.80 -11.61
C VAL A 524 -27.84 -8.04 -10.92
N ILE A 525 -29.10 -8.07 -10.60
CA ILE A 525 -29.72 -9.20 -9.91
C ILE A 525 -29.84 -10.40 -10.84
N ASP A 526 -30.26 -10.21 -12.09
CA ASP A 526 -30.29 -11.26 -13.11
C ASP A 526 -28.92 -11.89 -13.30
N PHE A 527 -27.88 -11.06 -13.33
CA PHE A 527 -26.51 -11.54 -13.39
C PHE A 527 -26.14 -12.38 -12.15
N LEU A 528 -26.45 -11.91 -10.94
CA LEU A 528 -26.19 -12.62 -9.69
C LEU A 528 -26.99 -13.93 -9.60
N MET A 529 -28.22 -13.95 -10.09
CA MET A 529 -29.01 -15.18 -10.17
C MET A 529 -28.32 -16.20 -11.04
N LYS A 530 -27.96 -15.83 -12.27
CA LYS A 530 -27.36 -16.74 -13.25
C LYS A 530 -25.96 -17.21 -12.85
N HIS A 531 -25.09 -16.29 -12.44
CA HIS A 531 -23.66 -16.57 -12.21
C HIS A 531 -23.28 -16.77 -10.75
N GLY A 532 -24.18 -16.48 -9.84
CA GLY A 532 -24.02 -16.65 -8.40
C GLY A 532 -24.88 -17.79 -7.85
N VAL A 533 -26.20 -17.65 -7.93
CA VAL A 533 -27.15 -18.59 -7.31
C VAL A 533 -27.22 -19.91 -8.05
N GLU A 534 -27.44 -19.91 -9.37
CA GLU A 534 -27.51 -21.12 -10.19
C GLU A 534 -26.19 -21.88 -10.23
N CYS A 535 -25.06 -21.18 -10.08
CA CYS A 535 -23.73 -21.78 -9.97
C CYS A 535 -23.38 -22.23 -8.54
N GLY A 536 -24.28 -22.06 -7.56
CA GLY A 536 -24.05 -22.46 -6.18
C GLY A 536 -23.00 -21.65 -5.40
N LYS A 537 -22.59 -20.49 -5.91
CA LYS A 537 -21.60 -19.60 -5.28
C LYS A 537 -22.21 -18.76 -4.14
N ILE A 538 -23.48 -18.41 -4.28
CA ILE A 538 -24.28 -17.69 -3.26
C ILE A 538 -25.68 -18.28 -3.19
N THR A 539 -26.40 -18.00 -2.11
CA THR A 539 -27.83 -18.33 -1.97
C THR A 539 -28.69 -17.15 -2.38
N LYS A 540 -29.94 -17.40 -2.78
CA LYS A 540 -30.93 -16.33 -3.06
C LYS A 540 -31.06 -15.31 -1.93
N TRP A 541 -30.90 -15.80 -0.70
CA TRP A 541 -31.01 -15.00 0.50
C TRP A 541 -29.90 -13.92 0.63
N MET A 542 -28.74 -14.14 0.00
CA MET A 542 -27.60 -13.21 -0.03
C MET A 542 -27.76 -12.09 -1.08
N LEU A 543 -28.74 -12.19 -1.96
CA LEU A 543 -28.96 -11.16 -3.00
C LEU A 543 -29.17 -9.78 -2.41
N PRO A 544 -28.65 -8.72 -3.05
CA PRO A 544 -28.96 -7.36 -2.64
C PRO A 544 -30.45 -7.07 -2.69
N LYS A 545 -30.98 -6.49 -1.62
CA LYS A 545 -32.34 -5.95 -1.57
C LYS A 545 -32.45 -4.65 -2.35
N LEU A 546 -31.39 -3.85 -2.29
CA LEU A 546 -31.30 -2.54 -2.89
C LEU A 546 -30.13 -2.48 -3.84
N VAL A 547 -30.30 -1.86 -4.99
CA VAL A 547 -29.23 -1.55 -5.94
C VAL A 547 -29.28 -0.07 -6.29
N ALA A 548 -28.13 0.60 -6.30
CA ALA A 548 -28.00 2.00 -6.69
C ALA A 548 -26.92 2.14 -7.77
N ILE A 549 -27.27 2.71 -8.91
CA ILE A 549 -26.32 3.06 -9.97
C ILE A 549 -25.84 4.50 -9.69
N THR A 550 -24.53 4.66 -9.58
CA THR A 550 -23.88 5.93 -9.25
C THR A 550 -22.80 6.29 -10.27
N LYS A 551 -22.45 7.58 -10.36
CA LYS A 551 -21.34 8.01 -11.23
C LYS A 551 -19.98 7.59 -10.67
N ASP A 552 -19.82 7.65 -9.34
CA ASP A 552 -18.59 7.33 -8.64
C ASP A 552 -18.90 6.64 -7.31
N LEU A 553 -18.04 5.70 -6.90
CA LEU A 553 -18.07 5.11 -5.58
C LEU A 553 -17.21 5.91 -4.59
N PRO A 554 -17.65 6.13 -3.34
CA PRO A 554 -16.83 6.77 -2.32
C PRO A 554 -15.54 6.00 -2.06
N LYS A 555 -14.41 6.72 -2.06
CA LYS A 555 -13.06 6.13 -1.88
C LYS A 555 -12.34 6.80 -0.71
N THR A 556 -11.45 6.04 -0.08
CA THR A 556 -10.52 6.56 0.93
C THR A 556 -9.39 7.37 0.28
N SER A 557 -8.58 8.03 1.09
CA SER A 557 -7.40 8.79 0.65
C SER A 557 -6.38 7.99 -0.18
N VAL A 558 -6.44 6.66 -0.10
CA VAL A 558 -5.56 5.73 -0.82
C VAL A 558 -6.28 4.91 -1.89
N GLY A 559 -7.48 5.32 -2.29
CA GLY A 559 -8.23 4.72 -3.38
C GLY A 559 -8.99 3.44 -3.03
N LYS A 560 -9.12 3.06 -1.76
CA LYS A 560 -9.96 1.93 -1.32
C LYS A 560 -11.41 2.37 -1.19
N TYR A 561 -12.37 1.46 -1.37
CA TYR A 561 -13.78 1.73 -1.14
C TYR A 561 -14.05 2.19 0.31
N ASN A 562 -14.80 3.27 0.45
CA ASN A 562 -15.11 3.87 1.74
C ASN A 562 -16.53 3.51 2.19
N LYS A 563 -16.72 2.25 2.62
CA LYS A 563 -18.02 1.74 3.13
C LYS A 563 -18.51 2.53 4.35
N LYS A 564 -17.58 3.04 5.18
CA LYS A 564 -17.92 3.90 6.33
C LYS A 564 -18.65 5.16 5.88
N PHE A 565 -18.12 5.86 4.88
CA PHE A 565 -18.74 7.07 4.35
C PHE A 565 -20.17 6.79 3.85
N VAL A 566 -20.38 5.64 3.20
CA VAL A 566 -21.73 5.24 2.74
C VAL A 566 -22.67 5.04 3.93
N ARG A 567 -22.23 4.34 4.99
CA ARG A 567 -23.04 4.13 6.21
C ARG A 567 -23.34 5.43 6.94
N GLU A 568 -22.38 6.33 7.06
CA GLU A 568 -22.58 7.65 7.70
C GLU A 568 -23.50 8.58 6.91
N ASN A 569 -23.60 8.36 5.60
CA ASN A 569 -24.44 9.14 4.68
C ASN A 569 -25.56 8.28 4.06
N LEU A 570 -26.03 7.26 4.77
CA LEU A 570 -26.90 6.20 4.25
C LEU A 570 -28.16 6.73 3.57
N GLN A 571 -28.83 7.75 4.15
CA GLN A 571 -30.04 8.34 3.58
C GLN A 571 -29.85 8.87 2.15
N LYS A 572 -28.68 9.42 1.85
CA LYS A 572 -28.33 9.89 0.50
C LYS A 572 -28.32 8.73 -0.50
N PHE A 573 -27.74 7.60 -0.11
CA PHE A 573 -27.61 6.44 -0.99
C PHE A 573 -28.92 5.65 -1.10
N LEU A 574 -29.69 5.56 -0.02
CA LEU A 574 -31.03 4.97 -0.05
C LEU A 574 -31.99 5.72 -0.98
N ALA A 575 -31.87 7.06 -1.05
CA ALA A 575 -32.70 7.87 -1.96
C ALA A 575 -32.38 7.63 -3.45
N MET A 576 -31.22 7.06 -3.75
CA MET A 576 -30.77 6.72 -5.12
C MET A 576 -31.01 5.25 -5.45
N ALA A 577 -31.24 4.41 -4.44
CA ALA A 577 -31.34 2.98 -4.61
C ALA A 577 -32.76 2.55 -4.99
N LYS A 578 -32.82 1.56 -5.88
CA LYS A 578 -34.06 0.89 -6.26
C LYS A 578 -34.22 -0.39 -5.43
N ASP A 579 -35.43 -0.62 -4.92
CA ASP A 579 -35.77 -1.89 -4.30
C ASP A 579 -36.01 -2.95 -5.39
N VAL A 580 -35.13 -3.92 -5.43
CA VAL A 580 -35.14 -5.03 -6.41
C VAL A 580 -35.61 -6.35 -5.80
N SER A 581 -36.11 -6.32 -4.55
CA SER A 581 -36.53 -7.52 -3.82
C SER A 581 -37.68 -8.27 -4.48
N GLN A 582 -38.52 -7.57 -5.26
CA GLN A 582 -39.63 -8.17 -5.99
C GLN A 582 -39.25 -8.84 -7.31
N HIS A 583 -38.04 -8.65 -7.78
CA HIS A 583 -37.61 -9.14 -9.09
C HIS A 583 -37.39 -10.66 -9.11
N HIS A 584 -37.35 -11.33 -7.95
CA HIS A 584 -36.99 -12.76 -7.81
C HIS A 584 -37.93 -13.57 -6.90
N VAL A 585 -39.11 -13.10 -6.69
CA VAL A 585 -40.16 -13.87 -5.98
C VAL A 585 -40.75 -14.95 -6.89
#